data_9262b57a53c613bf0ff78893d008dcba
#
_entry.id   9262b57a53c613bf0ff78893d008dcba
#
_cell.length_a   1.000
_cell.length_b   1.000
_cell.length_c   1.000
_cell.angle_alpha   90.00
_cell.angle_beta   90.00
_cell.angle_gamma   90.00
#
_symmetry.space_group_name_H-M   'P 1'
#
loop_
_entity.id
_entity.type
_entity.pdbx_description
1 polymer ?
#
loop_
_entity_poly.entity_id
_entity_poly.type
_entity_poly.pdbx_seq_one_letter_code
_entity_poly.pdbx_strand_id
1 'polypeptide(L)'
;MSPRTAQLIAVAVAVAFIGVVAAIVITSTQAPRDTLALPAVNTEVTAQVQRDDSLAISDPVNAEVTIVEFLDFQCPACAVASEVVTDIKDEFGDRVEIIIRHYPLTDIHPNALSSALAFEAAAAQGATVGMYEALFASQQEWGRSSTSQAARFRGFADELGLDMAQYDLAIAAPETLARVARDRDDAVGLGLQGTPSFFIDGEPAALQSFDDLRTLIAEKLN
;
A
#
# COMPACT_ATOMS: atom_id res chain seq x y z
N MET A 1 56.60 -33.79 18.41
CA MET A 1 55.18 -34.07 18.09
C MET A 1 55.15 -35.13 16.98
N SER A 2 54.43 -36.23 17.15
CA SER A 2 54.40 -37.25 16.11
C SER A 2 53.52 -36.80 14.93
N PRO A 3 53.80 -37.24 13.69
CA PRO A 3 53.01 -36.83 12.54
C PRO A 3 51.52 -37.16 12.69
N ARG A 4 51.15 -38.16 13.48
CA ARG A 4 49.76 -38.54 13.79
C ARG A 4 49.08 -37.51 14.69
N THR A 5 49.80 -36.92 15.66
CA THR A 5 49.25 -35.88 16.56
C THR A 5 48.99 -34.57 15.79
N ALA A 6 49.85 -34.22 14.85
CA ALA A 6 49.68 -33.03 14.00
C ALA A 6 48.48 -33.18 13.04
N GLN A 7 48.25 -34.36 12.47
CA GLN A 7 47.08 -34.64 11.64
C GLN A 7 45.75 -34.61 12.41
N LEU A 8 45.72 -35.15 13.64
CA LEU A 8 44.49 -35.12 14.47
C LEU A 8 44.13 -33.70 14.88
N ILE A 9 45.09 -32.84 15.19
CA ILE A 9 44.87 -31.44 15.52
C ILE A 9 44.35 -30.68 14.27
N ALA A 10 44.94 -30.91 13.08
CA ALA A 10 44.50 -30.25 11.86
C ALA A 10 43.05 -30.62 11.48
N VAL A 11 42.65 -31.88 11.64
CA VAL A 11 41.30 -32.36 11.39
C VAL A 11 40.30 -31.75 12.40
N ALA A 12 40.66 -31.70 13.68
CA ALA A 12 39.81 -31.10 14.72
C ALA A 12 39.58 -29.59 14.50
N VAL A 13 40.61 -28.85 14.09
CA VAL A 13 40.47 -27.42 13.76
C VAL A 13 39.63 -27.21 12.51
N ALA A 14 39.78 -28.03 11.47
CA ALA A 14 38.96 -27.95 10.26
C ALA A 14 37.46 -28.23 10.54
N VAL A 15 37.15 -29.25 11.35
CA VAL A 15 35.76 -29.57 11.73
C VAL A 15 35.16 -28.45 12.59
N ALA A 16 35.91 -27.87 13.52
CA ALA A 16 35.44 -26.74 14.31
C ALA A 16 35.19 -25.50 13.46
N PHE A 17 36.04 -25.21 12.46
CA PHE A 17 35.87 -24.10 11.55
C PHE A 17 34.66 -24.27 10.63
N ILE A 18 34.43 -25.47 10.11
CA ILE A 18 33.24 -25.80 9.32
C ILE A 18 31.98 -25.67 10.16
N GLY A 19 32.00 -26.10 11.42
CA GLY A 19 30.89 -25.96 12.35
C GLY A 19 30.53 -24.48 12.63
N VAL A 20 31.53 -23.63 12.83
CA VAL A 20 31.32 -22.19 13.07
C VAL A 20 30.80 -21.48 11.81
N VAL A 21 31.35 -21.80 10.64
CA VAL A 21 30.87 -21.23 9.37
C VAL A 21 29.46 -21.68 9.07
N ALA A 22 29.12 -22.95 9.29
CA ALA A 22 27.76 -23.45 9.13
C ALA A 22 26.78 -22.79 10.11
N ALA A 23 27.17 -22.56 11.37
CA ALA A 23 26.35 -21.85 12.35
C ALA A 23 26.15 -20.37 11.96
N ILE A 24 27.18 -19.68 11.44
CA ILE A 24 27.09 -18.31 10.97
C ILE A 24 26.19 -18.21 9.72
N VAL A 25 26.29 -19.16 8.79
CA VAL A 25 25.44 -19.19 7.59
C VAL A 25 23.98 -19.50 7.96
N ILE A 26 23.72 -20.39 8.92
CA ILE A 26 22.36 -20.70 9.38
C ILE A 26 21.74 -19.51 10.14
N THR A 27 22.52 -18.76 10.92
CA THR A 27 22.01 -17.58 11.63
C THR A 27 21.85 -16.37 10.71
N SER A 28 22.59 -16.27 9.58
CA SER A 28 22.44 -15.19 8.62
C SER A 28 21.36 -15.41 7.56
N THR A 29 20.81 -16.63 7.43
CA THR A 29 19.73 -16.93 6.48
C THR A 29 18.30 -16.83 7.05
N GLN A 30 18.16 -16.65 8.36
CA GLN A 30 16.92 -16.22 8.97
C GLN A 30 16.92 -14.70 9.12
N ALA A 31 16.77 -13.98 8.00
CA ALA A 31 16.15 -12.68 8.07
C ALA A 31 14.81 -12.86 8.79
N PRO A 32 14.49 -12.02 9.79
CA PRO A 32 13.17 -12.08 10.40
C PRO A 32 12.16 -11.98 9.25
N ARG A 33 11.36 -13.00 9.07
CA ARG A 33 10.10 -12.88 8.38
C ARG A 33 9.19 -12.16 9.38
N ASP A 34 9.50 -10.92 9.69
CA ASP A 34 8.51 -10.01 10.21
C ASP A 34 7.50 -9.89 9.07
N THR A 35 6.48 -10.73 9.14
CA THR A 35 5.30 -10.58 8.31
C THR A 35 4.77 -9.20 8.65
N LEU A 36 5.01 -8.25 7.75
CA LEU A 36 4.52 -6.89 7.87
C LEU A 36 3.00 -7.00 8.05
N ALA A 37 2.53 -6.68 9.22
CA ALA A 37 1.14 -6.80 9.61
C ALA A 37 0.65 -5.49 10.21
N LEU A 38 -0.58 -5.14 9.90
CA LEU A 38 -1.21 -4.00 10.53
C LEU A 38 -1.31 -4.21 12.06
N PRO A 39 -1.05 -3.18 12.86
CA PRO A 39 -1.33 -3.20 14.29
C PRO A 39 -2.83 -3.42 14.55
N ALA A 40 -3.21 -3.70 15.78
CA ALA A 40 -4.63 -3.74 16.18
C ALA A 40 -5.31 -2.38 15.88
N VAL A 41 -6.60 -2.43 15.57
CA VAL A 41 -7.39 -1.20 15.31
C VAL A 41 -7.38 -0.31 16.55
N ASN A 42 -7.06 0.97 16.36
CA ASN A 42 -7.10 1.97 17.42
C ASN A 42 -8.45 2.72 17.39
N THR A 43 -9.35 2.37 18.30
CA THR A 43 -10.68 2.99 18.43
C THR A 43 -10.71 4.20 19.37
N GLU A 44 -9.57 4.60 19.95
CA GLU A 44 -9.49 5.75 20.88
C GLU A 44 -9.35 7.09 20.12
N VAL A 45 -8.98 7.03 18.84
CA VAL A 45 -8.84 8.23 17.98
C VAL A 45 -10.17 8.54 17.29
N THR A 46 -10.55 9.81 17.28
CA THR A 46 -11.72 10.26 16.51
C THR A 46 -11.48 10.01 15.02
N ALA A 47 -12.34 9.23 14.41
CA ALA A 47 -12.27 8.89 12.99
C ALA A 47 -12.54 10.13 12.11
N GLN A 48 -11.80 10.23 11.02
CA GLN A 48 -11.89 11.36 10.08
C GLN A 48 -12.01 10.84 8.64
N VAL A 49 -12.86 11.47 7.86
CA VAL A 49 -12.98 11.19 6.41
C VAL A 49 -11.71 11.64 5.68
N GLN A 50 -11.19 12.80 6.02
CA GLN A 50 -9.98 13.40 5.45
C GLN A 50 -9.06 13.87 6.58
N ARG A 51 -7.74 13.83 6.34
CA ARG A 51 -6.70 14.36 7.21
C ARG A 51 -5.81 15.30 6.41
N ASP A 52 -5.11 16.21 7.10
CA ASP A 52 -4.24 17.22 6.47
C ASP A 52 -3.13 16.62 5.59
N ASP A 53 -2.73 15.38 5.90
CA ASP A 53 -1.71 14.63 5.17
C ASP A 53 -2.30 13.56 4.23
N SER A 54 -3.59 13.59 3.93
CA SER A 54 -4.22 12.67 2.97
C SER A 54 -3.64 12.87 1.57
N LEU A 55 -3.45 11.76 0.84
CA LEU A 55 -2.84 11.77 -0.48
C LEU A 55 -3.91 11.96 -1.57
N ALA A 56 -3.69 12.92 -2.45
CA ALA A 56 -4.54 13.14 -3.60
C ALA A 56 -3.93 12.55 -4.89
N ILE A 57 -4.78 12.11 -5.81
CA ILE A 57 -4.44 11.70 -7.17
C ILE A 57 -4.83 12.77 -8.22
N SER A 58 -5.32 13.92 -7.75
CA SER A 58 -5.56 15.13 -8.54
C SER A 58 -4.89 16.30 -7.84
N ASP A 59 -4.64 17.39 -8.57
CA ASP A 59 -4.00 18.60 -8.05
C ASP A 59 -4.77 19.83 -8.57
N PRO A 60 -6.03 20.03 -8.12
CA PRO A 60 -6.84 21.14 -8.58
C PRO A 60 -6.34 22.47 -8.01
N VAL A 61 -6.26 23.50 -8.87
CA VAL A 61 -5.92 24.86 -8.43
C VAL A 61 -7.02 25.47 -7.56
N ASN A 62 -8.27 25.11 -7.83
CA ASN A 62 -9.45 25.55 -7.09
C ASN A 62 -10.46 24.41 -6.99
N ALA A 63 -10.27 23.50 -6.05
CA ALA A 63 -11.24 22.44 -5.79
C ALA A 63 -12.60 23.04 -5.38
N GLU A 64 -13.63 22.69 -6.10
CA GLU A 64 -15.02 23.04 -5.78
C GLU A 64 -15.71 21.87 -5.09
N VAL A 65 -15.25 20.64 -5.37
CA VAL A 65 -15.76 19.40 -4.79
C VAL A 65 -14.58 18.54 -4.39
N THR A 66 -14.67 17.90 -3.21
CA THR A 66 -13.70 16.92 -2.73
C THR A 66 -14.32 15.53 -2.71
N ILE A 67 -13.69 14.58 -3.37
CA ILE A 67 -14.02 13.15 -3.29
C ILE A 67 -12.98 12.49 -2.39
N VAL A 68 -13.42 11.70 -1.41
CA VAL A 68 -12.56 10.81 -0.64
C VAL A 68 -12.98 9.38 -0.89
N GLU A 69 -12.02 8.57 -1.36
CA GLU A 69 -12.22 7.15 -1.57
C GLU A 69 -11.41 6.34 -0.54
N PHE A 70 -12.10 5.57 0.31
CA PHE A 70 -11.46 4.52 1.09
C PHE A 70 -11.40 3.26 0.25
N LEU A 71 -10.19 2.83 -0.10
CA LEU A 71 -9.97 1.74 -1.04
C LEU A 71 -8.98 0.68 -0.55
N ASP A 72 -9.05 -0.45 -1.21
CA ASP A 72 -8.08 -1.55 -1.17
C ASP A 72 -7.64 -1.84 -2.61
N PHE A 73 -6.37 -1.68 -2.92
CA PHE A 73 -5.85 -1.91 -4.28
C PHE A 73 -6.03 -3.34 -4.78
N GLN A 74 -6.17 -4.32 -3.87
CA GLN A 74 -6.45 -5.70 -4.26
C GLN A 74 -7.95 -5.97 -4.47
N CYS A 75 -8.84 -5.09 -4.00
CA CYS A 75 -10.29 -5.28 -4.13
C CYS A 75 -10.75 -5.17 -5.59
N PRO A 76 -11.44 -6.19 -6.15
CA PRO A 76 -11.94 -6.13 -7.52
C PRO A 76 -12.93 -4.99 -7.77
N ALA A 77 -13.75 -4.65 -6.77
CA ALA A 77 -14.71 -3.55 -6.89
C ALA A 77 -14.00 -2.19 -6.97
N CYS A 78 -12.87 -2.02 -6.25
CA CYS A 78 -12.05 -0.81 -6.37
C CYS A 78 -11.42 -0.67 -7.77
N ALA A 79 -11.05 -1.79 -8.41
CA ALA A 79 -10.55 -1.73 -9.78
C ALA A 79 -11.63 -1.26 -10.77
N VAL A 80 -12.88 -1.68 -10.59
CA VAL A 80 -14.00 -1.17 -11.41
C VAL A 80 -14.25 0.31 -11.11
N ALA A 81 -14.24 0.70 -9.85
CA ALA A 81 -14.44 2.09 -9.45
C ALA A 81 -13.33 3.01 -9.97
N SER A 82 -12.08 2.52 -10.03
CA SER A 82 -10.93 3.32 -10.49
C SER A 82 -11.07 3.82 -11.93
N GLU A 83 -11.80 3.09 -12.78
CA GLU A 83 -12.11 3.55 -14.14
C GLU A 83 -12.97 4.81 -14.09
N VAL A 84 -14.04 4.80 -13.29
CA VAL A 84 -14.93 5.97 -13.11
C VAL A 84 -14.20 7.13 -12.42
N VAL A 85 -13.36 6.84 -11.42
CA VAL A 85 -12.55 7.86 -10.74
C VAL A 85 -11.57 8.53 -11.70
N THR A 86 -10.97 7.76 -12.61
CA THR A 86 -10.09 8.29 -13.66
C THR A 86 -10.86 9.16 -14.63
N ASP A 87 -12.04 8.74 -15.08
CA ASP A 87 -12.92 9.53 -15.95
C ASP A 87 -13.32 10.85 -15.29
N ILE A 88 -13.65 10.83 -13.99
CA ILE A 88 -13.96 12.04 -13.21
C ILE A 88 -12.74 12.98 -13.16
N LYS A 89 -11.55 12.44 -12.89
CA LYS A 89 -10.30 13.20 -12.89
C LYS A 89 -10.06 13.88 -14.24
N ASP A 90 -10.26 13.16 -15.33
CA ASP A 90 -10.01 13.66 -16.68
C ASP A 90 -11.07 14.67 -17.14
N GLU A 91 -12.32 14.51 -16.71
CA GLU A 91 -13.43 15.42 -17.10
C GLU A 91 -13.48 16.70 -16.27
N PHE A 92 -13.29 16.57 -14.95
CA PHE A 92 -13.49 17.68 -14.00
C PHE A 92 -12.18 18.24 -13.43
N GLY A 93 -11.07 17.62 -13.72
CA GLY A 93 -9.66 17.95 -13.48
C GLY A 93 -9.36 19.05 -12.47
N ASP A 94 -9.45 20.29 -12.88
CA ASP A 94 -9.05 21.46 -12.07
C ASP A 94 -10.06 21.85 -10.99
N ARG A 95 -11.23 21.18 -10.91
CA ARG A 95 -12.35 21.55 -10.04
C ARG A 95 -12.63 20.51 -8.96
N VAL A 96 -12.06 19.29 -9.09
CA VAL A 96 -12.31 18.17 -8.18
C VAL A 96 -11.02 17.67 -7.53
N GLU A 97 -10.96 17.72 -6.21
CA GLU A 97 -9.92 17.05 -5.45
C GLU A 97 -10.30 15.59 -5.21
N ILE A 98 -9.41 14.65 -5.55
CA ILE A 98 -9.64 13.21 -5.38
C ILE A 98 -8.59 12.68 -4.41
N ILE A 99 -9.05 12.32 -3.22
CA ILE A 99 -8.23 11.86 -2.11
C ILE A 99 -8.38 10.35 -1.94
N ILE A 100 -7.26 9.68 -1.77
CA ILE A 100 -7.19 8.25 -1.50
C ILE A 100 -6.90 8.00 -0.02
N ARG A 101 -7.70 7.14 0.59
CA ARG A 101 -7.52 6.65 1.96
C ARG A 101 -7.44 5.12 1.95
N HIS A 102 -6.54 4.59 2.73
CA HIS A 102 -6.31 3.13 2.75
C HIS A 102 -7.32 2.41 3.65
N TYR A 103 -7.97 1.40 3.10
CA TYR A 103 -8.74 0.43 3.87
C TYR A 103 -8.39 -0.99 3.44
N PRO A 104 -7.15 -1.46 3.72
CA PRO A 104 -6.70 -2.78 3.30
C PRO A 104 -7.42 -3.88 4.06
N LEU A 105 -8.17 -4.73 3.36
CA LEU A 105 -8.97 -5.83 3.88
C LEU A 105 -8.09 -7.10 4.01
N THR A 106 -7.07 -7.05 4.86
CA THR A 106 -5.99 -8.04 4.95
C THR A 106 -6.46 -9.46 5.28
N ASP A 107 -7.64 -9.64 5.84
CA ASP A 107 -8.24 -10.95 6.15
C ASP A 107 -8.63 -11.72 4.88
N ILE A 108 -8.95 -11.02 3.79
CA ILE A 108 -9.38 -11.60 2.51
C ILE A 108 -8.47 -11.25 1.34
N HIS A 109 -7.65 -10.21 1.47
CA HIS A 109 -6.76 -9.69 0.44
C HIS A 109 -5.30 -9.70 0.92
N PRO A 110 -4.54 -10.77 0.67
CA PRO A 110 -3.19 -10.96 1.22
C PRO A 110 -2.15 -9.95 0.71
N ASN A 111 -2.41 -9.26 -0.39
CA ASN A 111 -1.53 -8.22 -0.94
C ASN A 111 -2.03 -6.78 -0.71
N ALA A 112 -3.16 -6.60 0.00
CA ALA A 112 -3.74 -5.30 0.27
C ALA A 112 -2.79 -4.36 1.02
N LEU A 113 -2.13 -4.85 2.07
CA LEU A 113 -1.16 -4.05 2.81
C LEU A 113 0.05 -3.70 1.96
N SER A 114 0.63 -4.66 1.25
CA SER A 114 1.83 -4.42 0.45
C SER A 114 1.58 -3.45 -0.72
N SER A 115 0.40 -3.46 -1.32
CA SER A 115 0.02 -2.48 -2.35
C SER A 115 -0.21 -1.08 -1.77
N ALA A 116 -0.83 -0.97 -0.59
CA ALA A 116 -0.97 0.30 0.11
C ALA A 116 0.38 0.92 0.47
N LEU A 117 1.32 0.11 0.99
CA LEU A 117 2.68 0.57 1.30
C LEU A 117 3.45 0.99 0.03
N ALA A 118 3.27 0.28 -1.09
CA ALA A 118 3.87 0.64 -2.37
C ALA A 118 3.37 2.01 -2.86
N PHE A 119 2.06 2.27 -2.71
CA PHE A 119 1.47 3.56 -3.04
C PHE A 119 2.05 4.69 -2.17
N GLU A 120 2.13 4.50 -0.85
CA GLU A 120 2.72 5.48 0.08
C GLU A 120 4.20 5.75 -0.22
N ALA A 121 4.98 4.70 -0.51
CA ALA A 121 6.40 4.85 -0.85
C ALA A 121 6.63 5.60 -2.16
N ALA A 122 5.74 5.43 -3.14
CA ALA A 122 5.77 6.19 -4.38
C ALA A 122 5.31 7.64 -4.17
N ALA A 123 4.29 7.85 -3.35
CA ALA A 123 3.80 9.17 -3.00
C ALA A 123 4.86 10.02 -2.30
N ALA A 124 5.70 9.42 -1.45
CA ALA A 124 6.83 10.09 -0.80
C ALA A 124 7.86 10.66 -1.80
N GLN A 125 7.82 10.19 -3.06
CA GLN A 125 8.66 10.68 -4.16
C GLN A 125 7.85 11.42 -5.25
N GLY A 126 6.59 11.80 -4.97
CA GLY A 126 5.74 12.55 -5.87
C GLY A 126 5.09 11.72 -7.00
N ALA A 127 5.15 10.38 -6.93
CA ALA A 127 4.60 9.49 -7.96
C ALA A 127 3.25 8.87 -7.56
N THR A 128 2.42 9.62 -6.83
CA THR A 128 1.11 9.17 -6.33
C THR A 128 0.21 8.66 -7.46
N VAL A 129 0.01 9.47 -8.49
CA VAL A 129 -0.85 9.15 -9.65
C VAL A 129 -0.30 7.95 -10.41
N GLY A 130 1.00 7.97 -10.73
CA GLY A 130 1.62 6.88 -11.50
C GLY A 130 1.51 5.52 -10.80
N MET A 131 1.69 5.46 -9.47
CA MET A 131 1.56 4.22 -8.72
C MET A 131 0.09 3.77 -8.62
N TYR A 132 -0.86 4.69 -8.42
CA TYR A 132 -2.29 4.39 -8.45
C TYR A 132 -2.68 3.71 -9.77
N GLU A 133 -2.29 4.32 -10.88
CA GLU A 133 -2.56 3.82 -12.23
C GLU A 133 -1.89 2.46 -12.48
N ALA A 134 -0.61 2.28 -12.12
CA ALA A 134 0.11 1.03 -12.30
C ALA A 134 -0.52 -0.14 -11.51
N LEU A 135 -0.96 0.13 -10.26
CA LEU A 135 -1.60 -0.87 -9.42
C LEU A 135 -2.94 -1.34 -10.02
N PHE A 136 -3.81 -0.42 -10.45
CA PHE A 136 -5.12 -0.78 -10.99
C PHE A 136 -5.06 -1.29 -12.44
N ALA A 137 -4.25 -0.70 -13.31
CA ALA A 137 -4.12 -1.16 -14.71
C ALA A 137 -3.69 -2.64 -14.81
N SER A 138 -2.89 -3.10 -13.85
CA SER A 138 -2.41 -4.49 -13.80
C SER A 138 -3.15 -5.38 -12.80
N GLN A 139 -4.17 -4.87 -12.11
CA GLN A 139 -4.82 -5.58 -10.99
C GLN A 139 -5.37 -6.95 -11.39
N GLN A 140 -5.86 -7.12 -12.60
CA GLN A 140 -6.35 -8.42 -13.08
C GLN A 140 -5.28 -9.51 -13.08
N GLU A 141 -4.00 -9.15 -13.18
CA GLU A 141 -2.87 -10.09 -13.19
C GLU A 141 -2.45 -10.53 -11.78
N TRP A 142 -2.60 -9.65 -10.79
CA TRP A 142 -2.11 -9.90 -9.44
C TRP A 142 -3.20 -9.92 -8.35
N GLY A 143 -4.35 -9.30 -8.59
CA GLY A 143 -5.39 -9.13 -7.58
C GLY A 143 -5.99 -10.43 -7.04
N ARG A 144 -5.90 -11.52 -7.80
CA ARG A 144 -6.34 -12.86 -7.35
C ARG A 144 -5.22 -13.70 -6.72
N SER A 145 -4.01 -13.16 -6.63
CA SER A 145 -2.86 -13.89 -6.10
C SER A 145 -2.93 -14.00 -4.58
N SER A 146 -2.71 -15.20 -4.07
CA SER A 146 -2.48 -15.45 -2.64
C SER A 146 -0.99 -15.40 -2.26
N THR A 147 -0.09 -15.31 -3.24
CA THR A 147 1.34 -15.13 -3.00
C THR A 147 1.71 -13.67 -3.02
N SER A 148 2.79 -13.30 -2.30
CA SER A 148 3.26 -11.91 -2.24
C SER A 148 3.52 -11.34 -3.63
N GLN A 149 3.01 -10.15 -3.88
CA GLN A 149 3.22 -9.34 -5.08
C GLN A 149 4.15 -8.16 -4.85
N ALA A 150 4.80 -8.07 -3.69
CA ALA A 150 5.69 -6.96 -3.33
C ALA A 150 6.80 -6.72 -4.38
N ALA A 151 7.36 -7.79 -4.97
CA ALA A 151 8.36 -7.66 -6.03
C ALA A 151 7.79 -7.02 -7.32
N ARG A 152 6.51 -7.30 -7.65
CA ARG A 152 5.82 -6.65 -8.77
C ARG A 152 5.64 -5.16 -8.49
N PHE A 153 5.15 -4.79 -7.31
CA PHE A 153 4.93 -3.39 -6.94
C PHE A 153 6.24 -2.60 -6.91
N ARG A 154 7.34 -3.25 -6.47
CA ARG A 154 8.69 -2.70 -6.58
C ARG A 154 9.10 -2.48 -8.03
N GLY A 155 8.71 -3.38 -8.94
CA GLY A 155 8.90 -3.22 -10.39
C GLY A 155 8.19 -1.99 -10.94
N PHE A 156 6.96 -1.72 -10.52
CA PHE A 156 6.24 -0.49 -10.90
C PHE A 156 6.96 0.77 -10.43
N ALA A 157 7.52 0.76 -9.21
CA ALA A 157 8.31 1.88 -8.71
C ALA A 157 9.57 2.13 -9.58
N ASP A 158 10.25 1.07 -10.00
CA ASP A 158 11.41 1.15 -10.92
C ASP A 158 11.00 1.69 -12.30
N GLU A 159 9.89 1.21 -12.86
CA GLU A 159 9.32 1.67 -14.12
C GLU A 159 8.89 3.15 -14.07
N LEU A 160 8.44 3.63 -12.90
CA LEU A 160 8.12 5.04 -12.65
C LEU A 160 9.37 5.90 -12.45
N GLY A 161 10.58 5.31 -12.45
CA GLY A 161 11.85 6.01 -12.33
C GLY A 161 12.16 6.51 -10.93
N LEU A 162 11.61 5.87 -9.89
CA LEU A 162 11.81 6.27 -8.51
C LEU A 162 13.23 5.91 -8.03
N ASP A 163 13.73 6.63 -7.03
CA ASP A 163 14.91 6.21 -6.28
C ASP A 163 14.56 4.95 -5.48
N MET A 164 15.09 3.81 -5.94
CA MET A 164 14.76 2.52 -5.37
C MET A 164 15.30 2.32 -3.96
N ALA A 165 16.37 3.02 -3.57
CA ALA A 165 16.86 2.98 -2.20
C ALA A 165 15.91 3.73 -1.26
N GLN A 166 15.39 4.88 -1.67
CA GLN A 166 14.37 5.62 -0.92
C GLN A 166 13.05 4.84 -0.87
N TYR A 167 12.64 4.20 -1.97
CA TYR A 167 11.45 3.34 -2.01
C TYR A 167 11.55 2.20 -1.00
N ASP A 168 12.65 1.44 -1.00
CA ASP A 168 12.87 0.31 -0.10
C ASP A 168 12.91 0.78 1.37
N LEU A 169 13.49 1.95 1.66
CA LEU A 169 13.45 2.56 2.99
C LEU A 169 12.03 2.95 3.41
N ALA A 170 11.26 3.56 2.51
CA ALA A 170 9.87 3.95 2.78
C ALA A 170 8.97 2.74 3.04
N ILE A 171 9.10 1.66 2.26
CA ILE A 171 8.38 0.39 2.50
C ILE A 171 8.65 -0.17 3.89
N ALA A 172 9.89 -0.06 4.38
CA ALA A 172 10.29 -0.59 5.69
C ALA A 172 10.06 0.38 6.86
N ALA A 173 9.68 1.63 6.58
CA ALA A 173 9.53 2.66 7.58
C ALA A 173 8.29 2.43 8.46
N PRO A 174 8.41 2.44 9.80
CA PRO A 174 7.27 2.34 10.71
C PRO A 174 6.22 3.43 10.47
N GLU A 175 6.63 4.60 10.01
CA GLU A 175 5.77 5.75 9.72
C GLU A 175 4.83 5.46 8.55
N THR A 176 5.31 4.79 7.50
CA THR A 176 4.50 4.38 6.35
C THR A 176 3.43 3.38 6.77
N LEU A 177 3.83 2.38 7.56
CA LEU A 177 2.86 1.42 8.12
C LEU A 177 1.84 2.10 9.04
N ALA A 178 2.28 3.03 9.90
CA ALA A 178 1.42 3.76 10.82
C ALA A 178 0.39 4.61 10.08
N ARG A 179 0.77 5.19 8.92
CA ARG A 179 -0.13 5.95 8.07
C ARG A 179 -1.25 5.07 7.49
N VAL A 180 -0.90 3.93 6.89
CA VAL A 180 -1.88 2.96 6.38
C VAL A 180 -2.78 2.44 7.52
N ALA A 181 -2.20 2.16 8.69
CA ALA A 181 -2.95 1.72 9.86
C ALA A 181 -3.97 2.77 10.33
N ARG A 182 -3.56 4.05 10.36
CA ARG A 182 -4.43 5.17 10.76
C ARG A 182 -5.62 5.33 9.80
N ASP A 183 -5.39 5.20 8.50
CA ASP A 183 -6.46 5.28 7.50
C ASP A 183 -7.47 4.13 7.67
N ARG A 184 -6.99 2.91 7.91
CA ARG A 184 -7.84 1.77 8.27
C ARG A 184 -8.63 2.02 9.55
N ASP A 185 -8.00 2.57 10.57
CA ASP A 185 -8.64 2.85 11.86
C ASP A 185 -9.74 3.91 11.69
N ASP A 186 -9.52 4.92 10.83
CA ASP A 186 -10.55 5.88 10.44
C ASP A 186 -11.71 5.20 9.72
N ALA A 187 -11.43 4.31 8.73
CA ALA A 187 -12.47 3.57 8.02
C ALA A 187 -13.35 2.76 8.97
N VAL A 188 -12.73 2.04 9.92
CA VAL A 188 -13.44 1.27 10.94
C VAL A 188 -14.24 2.20 11.87
N GLY A 189 -13.66 3.30 12.32
CA GLY A 189 -14.30 4.27 13.20
C GLY A 189 -15.48 5.02 12.54
N LEU A 190 -15.42 5.21 11.22
CA LEU A 190 -16.53 5.71 10.39
C LEU A 190 -17.60 4.64 10.13
N GLY A 191 -17.40 3.40 10.55
CA GLY A 191 -18.33 2.30 10.38
C GLY A 191 -18.42 1.75 8.96
N LEU A 192 -17.37 1.95 8.14
CA LEU A 192 -17.34 1.44 6.77
C LEU A 192 -17.35 -0.09 6.75
N GLN A 193 -18.14 -0.68 5.85
CA GLN A 193 -18.35 -2.11 5.77
C GLN A 193 -17.50 -2.80 4.69
N GLY A 194 -16.76 -2.03 3.89
CA GLY A 194 -15.93 -2.54 2.80
C GLY A 194 -15.40 -1.44 1.89
N THR A 195 -14.83 -1.88 0.78
CA THR A 195 -14.23 -1.03 -0.23
C THR A 195 -14.82 -1.30 -1.63
N PRO A 196 -14.90 -0.27 -2.50
CA PRO A 196 -14.63 1.13 -2.20
C PRO A 196 -15.75 1.76 -1.37
N SER A 197 -15.42 2.77 -0.55
CA SER A 197 -16.40 3.62 0.12
C SER A 197 -16.09 5.08 -0.21
N PHE A 198 -17.09 5.81 -0.69
CA PHE A 198 -16.92 7.18 -1.16
C PHE A 198 -17.58 8.20 -0.25
N PHE A 199 -16.92 9.33 -0.12
CA PHE A 199 -17.46 10.55 0.49
C PHE A 199 -17.32 11.69 -0.50
N ILE A 200 -18.31 12.60 -0.52
CA ILE A 200 -18.29 13.82 -1.32
C ILE A 200 -18.47 14.98 -0.35
N ASP A 201 -17.51 15.90 -0.29
CA ASP A 201 -17.47 17.03 0.66
C ASP A 201 -17.69 16.58 2.11
N GLY A 202 -17.11 15.43 2.49
CA GLY A 202 -17.20 14.87 3.82
C GLY A 202 -18.46 14.07 4.14
N GLU A 203 -19.44 14.02 3.25
CA GLU A 203 -20.68 13.26 3.42
C GLU A 203 -20.63 11.92 2.68
N PRO A 204 -21.14 10.81 3.26
CA PRO A 204 -21.15 9.51 2.60
C PRO A 204 -21.93 9.56 1.28
N ALA A 205 -21.33 9.07 0.21
CA ALA A 205 -22.00 8.97 -1.09
C ALA A 205 -22.84 7.69 -1.17
N ALA A 206 -24.17 7.85 -1.30
CA ALA A 206 -25.09 6.73 -1.47
C ALA A 206 -25.18 6.36 -2.96
N LEU A 207 -24.33 5.43 -3.40
CA LEU A 207 -24.24 5.00 -4.79
C LEU A 207 -25.03 3.70 -5.01
N GLN A 208 -25.78 3.59 -6.12
CA GLN A 208 -26.35 2.34 -6.62
C GLN A 208 -25.43 1.69 -7.66
N SER A 209 -24.68 2.52 -8.37
CA SER A 209 -23.62 2.15 -9.29
C SER A 209 -22.45 3.14 -9.17
N PHE A 210 -21.28 2.80 -9.66
CA PHE A 210 -20.16 3.76 -9.66
C PHE A 210 -20.38 4.94 -10.61
N ASP A 211 -21.19 4.78 -11.66
CA ASP A 211 -21.58 5.87 -12.56
C ASP A 211 -22.37 6.98 -11.84
N ASP A 212 -23.05 6.66 -10.74
CA ASP A 212 -23.76 7.65 -9.94
C ASP A 212 -22.79 8.68 -9.35
N LEU A 213 -21.54 8.27 -9.06
CA LEU A 213 -20.51 9.17 -8.53
C LEU A 213 -20.30 10.36 -9.50
N ARG A 214 -20.12 10.06 -10.79
CA ARG A 214 -19.93 11.09 -11.82
C ARG A 214 -21.15 12.03 -11.92
N THR A 215 -22.36 11.48 -11.82
CA THR A 215 -23.61 12.27 -11.84
C THR A 215 -23.67 13.22 -10.64
N LEU A 216 -23.38 12.71 -9.43
CA LEU A 216 -23.39 13.52 -8.20
C LEU A 216 -22.34 14.66 -8.27
N ILE A 217 -21.16 14.39 -8.82
CA ILE A 217 -20.13 15.42 -9.01
C ILE A 217 -20.57 16.47 -10.00
N ALA A 218 -21.13 16.08 -11.15
CA ALA A 218 -21.65 17.01 -12.15
C ALA A 218 -22.77 17.90 -11.59
N GLU A 219 -23.64 17.35 -10.75
CA GLU A 219 -24.70 18.12 -10.07
C GLU A 219 -24.15 19.15 -9.08
N LYS A 220 -23.09 18.80 -8.34
CA LYS A 220 -22.46 19.73 -7.37
C LYS A 220 -21.67 20.87 -8.05
N LEU A 221 -21.16 20.61 -9.26
CA LEU A 221 -20.36 21.57 -10.02
C LEU A 221 -21.22 22.54 -10.85
N ASN A 222 -22.55 22.36 -10.92
CA ASN A 222 -23.50 23.21 -11.65
C ASN A 222 -24.25 24.14 -10.71
#